data_97d2e9d972bd4ba6f02c3f4b7cb56427
#
_entry.id   97d2e9d972bd4ba6f02c3f4b7cb56427
#
_cell.length_a   1.000
_cell.length_b   1.000
_cell.length_c   1.000
_cell.angle_alpha   90.00
_cell.angle_beta   90.00
_cell.angle_gamma   90.00
#
_symmetry.space_group_name_H-M   'P 1'
#
loop_
_entity.id
_entity.type
_entity.pdbx_description
1 polymer ?
#
loop_
_entity_poly.entity_id
_entity_poly.type
_entity_poly.pdbx_seq_one_letter_code
_entity_poly.pdbx_strand_id
1 'polypeptide(L)'
;MMKRLANYLLEGLLYIAPLSITAYIIYSVFMFMDNLSQDLIFELFAIKIPGLGVMTLLIFLIFIGFIGRTFIAQPLKLVFKNVIDRIPLVKFVYSAFNDLFSAFVGKEKKFNQPVLVKVNLSSDLEKIGFITEENLALLGEIDKVAVYFPHSYNFSGELFIVPKANIKKINISSSDVMKFVISAGLTGWEKA
;
A
#
# COMPACT_ATOMS: atom_id res chain seq x y z
N MET A 1 34.48 10.80 28.77
CA MET A 1 34.62 11.46 27.47
C MET A 1 34.15 10.57 26.30
N MET A 2 34.63 9.33 26.17
CA MET A 2 34.25 8.36 25.14
C MET A 2 32.72 8.08 25.01
N LYS A 3 31.99 7.93 26.13
CA LYS A 3 30.53 7.70 26.10
C LYS A 3 29.75 8.85 25.47
N ARG A 4 30.18 10.12 25.72
CA ARG A 4 29.52 11.28 25.08
C ARG A 4 29.77 11.33 23.57
N LEU A 5 30.97 10.99 23.15
CA LEU A 5 31.34 10.94 21.72
C LEU A 5 30.54 9.85 20.99
N ALA A 6 30.42 8.67 21.61
CA ALA A 6 29.61 7.57 21.09
C ALA A 6 28.12 7.95 20.97
N ASN A 7 27.56 8.67 21.97
CA ASN A 7 26.17 9.14 21.89
C ASN A 7 25.97 10.14 20.75
N TYR A 8 26.86 11.12 20.59
CA TYR A 8 26.78 12.06 19.45
C TYR A 8 26.89 11.38 18.09
N LEU A 9 27.72 10.34 17.99
CA LEU A 9 27.82 9.56 16.76
C LEU A 9 26.54 8.78 16.49
N LEU A 10 25.96 8.14 17.48
CA LEU A 10 24.68 7.43 17.35
C LEU A 10 23.53 8.37 17.02
N GLU A 11 23.44 9.51 17.69
CA GLU A 11 22.43 10.53 17.38
C GLU A 11 22.58 11.05 15.94
N GLY A 12 23.81 11.38 15.53
CA GLY A 12 24.09 11.80 14.16
C GLY A 12 23.70 10.73 13.11
N LEU A 13 24.01 9.46 13.41
CA LEU A 13 23.63 8.34 12.56
C LEU A 13 22.10 8.19 12.46
N LEU A 14 21.39 8.31 13.58
CA LEU A 14 19.92 8.24 13.63
C LEU A 14 19.25 9.36 12.81
N TYR A 15 19.83 10.57 12.82
CA TYR A 15 19.31 11.66 11.98
C TYR A 15 19.61 11.48 10.49
N ILE A 16 20.80 10.98 10.16
CA ILE A 16 21.21 10.84 8.75
C ILE A 16 20.67 9.57 8.12
N ALA A 17 20.49 8.47 8.88
CA ALA A 17 20.09 7.19 8.33
C ALA A 17 18.77 7.21 7.53
N PRO A 18 17.66 7.78 8.02
CA PRO A 18 16.41 7.83 7.24
C PRO A 18 16.60 8.58 5.91
N LEU A 19 17.30 9.71 5.95
CA LEU A 19 17.55 10.53 4.75
C LEU A 19 18.43 9.78 3.75
N SER A 20 19.52 9.15 4.23
CA SER A 20 20.44 8.38 3.39
C SER A 20 19.78 7.16 2.77
N ILE A 21 18.96 6.43 3.53
CA ILE A 21 18.22 5.28 3.02
C ILE A 21 17.23 5.72 1.94
N THR A 22 16.48 6.78 2.18
CA THR A 22 15.54 7.34 1.21
C THR A 22 16.25 7.78 -0.07
N ALA A 23 17.34 8.54 0.07
CA ALA A 23 18.15 9.00 -1.07
C ALA A 23 18.75 7.81 -1.84
N TYR A 24 19.24 6.79 -1.14
CA TYR A 24 19.78 5.60 -1.77
C TYR A 24 18.73 4.80 -2.53
N ILE A 25 17.53 4.63 -1.99
CA ILE A 25 16.43 3.94 -2.68
C ILE A 25 16.05 4.69 -3.96
N ILE A 26 15.86 6.01 -3.86
CA ILE A 26 15.53 6.85 -5.02
C ILE A 26 16.63 6.75 -6.08
N TYR A 27 17.89 6.90 -5.68
CA TYR A 27 19.04 6.79 -6.57
C TYR A 27 19.12 5.40 -7.24
N SER A 28 18.91 4.31 -6.49
CA SER A 28 18.97 2.94 -7.01
C SER A 28 17.88 2.67 -8.04
N VAL A 29 16.64 3.13 -7.76
CA VAL A 29 15.53 3.02 -8.71
C VAL A 29 15.84 3.82 -9.98
N PHE A 30 16.35 5.04 -9.83
CA PHE A 30 16.73 5.90 -10.94
C PHE A 30 17.80 5.24 -11.83
N MET A 31 18.88 4.77 -11.21
CA MET A 31 19.99 4.11 -11.94
C MET A 31 19.55 2.81 -12.61
N PHE A 32 18.70 2.03 -11.96
CA PHE A 32 18.13 0.83 -12.56
C PHE A 32 17.35 1.15 -13.84
N MET A 33 16.50 2.18 -13.80
CA MET A 33 15.72 2.61 -14.95
C MET A 33 16.59 3.24 -16.05
N ASP A 34 17.60 4.02 -15.67
CA ASP A 34 18.52 4.64 -16.62
C ASP A 34 19.35 3.60 -17.37
N ASN A 35 19.91 2.62 -16.66
CA ASN A 35 20.65 1.52 -17.27
C ASN A 35 19.78 0.71 -18.24
N LEU A 36 18.57 0.33 -17.82
CA LEU A 36 17.65 -0.42 -18.67
C LEU A 36 17.30 0.36 -19.97
N SER A 37 17.12 1.66 -19.86
CA SER A 37 16.80 2.53 -20.98
C SER A 37 18.01 2.76 -21.88
N GLN A 38 19.21 2.93 -21.30
CA GLN A 38 20.44 3.13 -22.06
C GLN A 38 20.83 1.89 -22.87
N ASP A 39 20.65 0.68 -22.32
CA ASP A 39 20.94 -0.56 -23.03
C ASP A 39 20.07 -0.67 -24.28
N LEU A 40 18.76 -0.40 -24.18
CA LEU A 40 17.83 -0.42 -25.30
C LEU A 40 18.16 0.65 -26.35
N ILE A 41 18.50 1.87 -25.95
CA ILE A 41 18.81 2.98 -26.85
C ILE A 41 20.16 2.78 -27.49
N PHE A 42 21.13 2.24 -26.76
CA PHE A 42 22.45 1.96 -27.29
C PHE A 42 22.43 0.86 -28.37
N GLU A 43 21.61 -0.18 -28.20
CA GLU A 43 21.42 -1.21 -29.23
C GLU A 43 20.81 -0.67 -30.51
N LEU A 44 19.89 0.34 -30.39
CA LEU A 44 19.17 0.89 -31.55
C LEU A 44 19.91 2.04 -32.23
N PHE A 45 20.59 2.90 -31.49
CA PHE A 45 21.13 4.17 -31.97
C PHE A 45 22.62 4.37 -31.70
N ALA A 46 23.28 3.47 -30.97
CA ALA A 46 24.70 3.56 -30.57
C ALA A 46 25.03 4.86 -29.79
N ILE A 47 24.06 5.47 -29.13
CA ILE A 47 24.19 6.73 -28.36
C ILE A 47 23.90 6.44 -26.90
N LYS A 48 24.73 6.98 -26.00
CA LYS A 48 24.50 6.96 -24.54
C LYS A 48 24.17 8.39 -24.08
N ILE A 49 22.95 8.57 -23.58
CA ILE A 49 22.50 9.86 -23.04
C ILE A 49 22.13 9.65 -21.57
N PRO A 50 22.96 10.08 -20.61
CA PRO A 50 22.64 9.94 -19.20
C PRO A 50 21.38 10.72 -18.81
N GLY A 51 20.54 10.14 -17.96
CA GLY A 51 19.29 10.76 -17.49
C GLY A 51 18.04 10.49 -18.35
N LEU A 52 18.20 9.82 -19.50
CA LEU A 52 17.05 9.40 -20.32
C LEU A 52 16.11 8.42 -19.63
N GLY A 53 16.61 7.66 -18.66
CA GLY A 53 15.81 6.65 -17.95
C GLY A 53 14.55 7.18 -17.31
N VAL A 54 14.58 8.39 -16.74
CA VAL A 54 13.38 9.00 -16.14
C VAL A 54 12.35 9.35 -17.19
N MET A 55 12.77 9.97 -18.29
CA MET A 55 11.88 10.31 -19.40
C MET A 55 11.26 9.05 -20.00
N THR A 56 12.06 8.02 -20.23
CA THR A 56 11.60 6.73 -20.75
C THR A 56 10.62 6.05 -19.80
N LEU A 57 10.91 6.07 -18.49
CA LEU A 57 10.02 5.54 -17.48
C LEU A 57 8.66 6.28 -17.46
N LEU A 58 8.68 7.60 -17.47
CA LEU A 58 7.46 8.40 -17.50
C LEU A 58 6.63 8.12 -18.75
N ILE A 59 7.26 8.11 -19.92
CA ILE A 59 6.60 7.77 -21.18
C ILE A 59 6.03 6.36 -21.14
N PHE A 60 6.79 5.39 -20.64
CA PHE A 60 6.34 4.01 -20.50
C PHE A 60 5.14 3.88 -19.55
N LEU A 61 5.16 4.54 -18.38
CA LEU A 61 4.05 4.53 -17.44
C LEU A 61 2.80 5.19 -18.01
N ILE A 62 2.95 6.31 -18.73
CA ILE A 62 1.85 6.98 -19.42
C ILE A 62 1.27 6.04 -20.48
N PHE A 63 2.12 5.38 -21.27
CA PHE A 63 1.72 4.44 -22.31
C PHE A 63 0.96 3.24 -21.74
N ILE A 64 1.45 2.61 -20.67
CA ILE A 64 0.75 1.53 -19.95
C ILE A 64 -0.59 2.01 -19.40
N GLY A 65 -0.62 3.21 -18.80
CA GLY A 65 -1.85 3.83 -18.29
C GLY A 65 -2.88 4.11 -19.41
N PHE A 66 -2.41 4.57 -20.56
CA PHE A 66 -3.24 4.80 -21.74
C PHE A 66 -3.83 3.49 -22.29
N ILE A 67 -2.98 2.46 -22.51
CA ILE A 67 -3.45 1.13 -22.91
C ILE A 67 -4.45 0.58 -21.90
N GLY A 68 -4.18 0.70 -20.61
CA GLY A 68 -5.03 0.19 -19.54
C GLY A 68 -6.45 0.78 -19.51
N ARG A 69 -6.64 1.97 -20.07
CA ARG A 69 -7.95 2.63 -20.23
C ARG A 69 -8.67 2.34 -21.52
N THR A 70 -7.98 1.78 -22.50
CA THR A 70 -8.51 1.52 -23.84
C THR A 70 -9.24 0.16 -23.89
N PHE A 71 -10.17 0.00 -24.82
CA PHE A 71 -10.86 -1.28 -25.07
C PHE A 71 -9.91 -2.44 -25.38
N ILE A 72 -8.70 -2.14 -25.85
CA ILE A 72 -7.63 -3.11 -26.12
C ILE A 72 -7.13 -3.78 -24.83
N ALA A 73 -7.28 -3.13 -23.68
CA ALA A 73 -6.86 -3.70 -22.40
C ALA A 73 -7.70 -4.91 -21.95
N GLN A 74 -8.95 -5.02 -22.37
CA GLN A 74 -9.82 -6.13 -21.94
C GLN A 74 -9.33 -7.49 -22.46
N PRO A 75 -9.09 -7.72 -23.77
CA PRO A 75 -8.55 -8.98 -24.23
C PRO A 75 -7.14 -9.25 -23.68
N LEU A 76 -6.31 -8.21 -23.55
CA LEU A 76 -4.97 -8.33 -22.99
C LEU A 76 -5.01 -8.78 -21.52
N LYS A 77 -5.89 -8.20 -20.71
CA LYS A 77 -6.13 -8.63 -19.32
C LYS A 77 -6.57 -10.08 -19.23
N LEU A 78 -7.42 -10.54 -20.13
CA LEU A 78 -7.87 -11.95 -20.18
C LEU A 78 -6.72 -12.89 -20.50
N VAL A 79 -5.87 -12.55 -21.47
CA VAL A 79 -4.68 -13.34 -21.81
C VAL A 79 -3.72 -13.40 -20.63
N PHE A 80 -3.39 -12.26 -20.03
CA PHE A 80 -2.53 -12.20 -18.84
C PHE A 80 -3.10 -12.99 -17.67
N LYS A 81 -4.41 -12.86 -17.41
CA LYS A 81 -5.08 -13.63 -16.38
C LYS A 81 -4.97 -15.13 -16.64
N ASN A 82 -5.23 -15.57 -17.86
CA ASN A 82 -5.13 -16.99 -18.21
C ASN A 82 -3.71 -17.54 -18.06
N VAL A 83 -2.69 -16.76 -18.36
CA VAL A 83 -1.28 -17.14 -18.16
C VAL A 83 -0.95 -17.24 -16.68
N ILE A 84 -1.35 -16.24 -15.89
CA ILE A 84 -1.13 -16.21 -14.43
C ILE A 84 -1.88 -17.35 -13.74
N ASP A 85 -3.12 -17.62 -14.14
CA ASP A 85 -3.95 -18.69 -13.56
C ASP A 85 -3.38 -20.10 -13.81
N ARG A 86 -2.52 -20.28 -14.81
CA ARG A 86 -1.87 -21.56 -15.12
C ARG A 86 -0.69 -21.89 -14.18
N ILE A 87 -0.13 -20.91 -13.49
CA ILE A 87 1.02 -21.09 -12.61
C ILE A 87 0.59 -20.78 -11.17
N PRO A 88 0.33 -21.81 -10.33
CA PRO A 88 -0.28 -21.62 -9.01
C PRO A 88 0.49 -20.62 -8.11
N LEU A 89 1.83 -20.67 -8.11
CA LEU A 89 2.66 -19.78 -7.31
C LEU A 89 2.56 -18.32 -7.79
N VAL A 90 2.60 -18.10 -9.12
CA VAL A 90 2.48 -16.76 -9.71
C VAL A 90 1.08 -16.20 -9.45
N LYS A 91 0.04 -17.02 -9.58
CA LYS A 91 -1.34 -16.65 -9.26
C LYS A 91 -1.47 -16.19 -7.82
N PHE A 92 -0.91 -16.93 -6.86
CA PHE A 92 -0.97 -16.59 -5.44
C PHE A 92 -0.30 -15.24 -5.17
N VAL A 93 0.92 -15.05 -5.64
CA VAL A 93 1.69 -13.81 -5.47
C VAL A 93 0.99 -12.62 -6.15
N TYR A 94 0.56 -12.80 -7.40
CA TYR A 94 -0.16 -11.76 -8.15
C TYR A 94 -1.47 -11.35 -7.46
N SER A 95 -2.28 -12.34 -7.03
CA SER A 95 -3.53 -12.07 -6.31
C SER A 95 -3.28 -11.29 -5.03
N ALA A 96 -2.28 -11.71 -4.23
CA ALA A 96 -1.94 -11.03 -2.99
C ALA A 96 -1.54 -9.55 -3.22
N PHE A 97 -0.71 -9.29 -4.23
CA PHE A 97 -0.36 -7.90 -4.61
C PHE A 97 -1.54 -7.13 -5.17
N ASN A 98 -2.33 -7.73 -6.06
CA ASN A 98 -3.49 -7.08 -6.64
C ASN A 98 -4.54 -6.72 -5.58
N ASP A 99 -4.78 -7.61 -4.61
CA ASP A 99 -5.70 -7.36 -3.50
C ASP A 99 -5.17 -6.27 -2.58
N LEU A 100 -3.86 -6.27 -2.30
CA LEU A 100 -3.20 -5.22 -1.54
C LEU A 100 -3.33 -3.86 -2.25
N PHE A 101 -2.97 -3.76 -3.53
CA PHE A 101 -3.08 -2.50 -4.29
C PHE A 101 -4.52 -2.04 -4.46
N SER A 102 -5.46 -2.95 -4.70
CA SER A 102 -6.89 -2.64 -4.82
C SER A 102 -7.47 -2.08 -3.52
N ALA A 103 -6.95 -2.53 -2.38
CA ALA A 103 -7.35 -2.01 -1.07
C ALA A 103 -6.94 -0.54 -0.87
N PHE A 104 -5.83 -0.10 -1.47
CA PHE A 104 -5.29 1.27 -1.31
C PHE A 104 -5.59 2.20 -2.49
N VAL A 105 -5.66 1.71 -3.74
CA VAL A 105 -5.64 2.53 -4.96
C VAL A 105 -6.86 2.33 -5.86
N GLY A 106 -7.80 1.45 -5.54
CA GLY A 106 -8.97 1.15 -6.37
C GLY A 106 -10.09 2.20 -6.32
N LYS A 107 -11.00 2.19 -7.32
CA LYS A 107 -12.29 2.93 -7.26
C LYS A 107 -13.17 2.44 -6.11
N GLU A 108 -13.04 1.19 -5.72
CA GLU A 108 -13.60 0.59 -4.53
C GLU A 108 -12.47 0.46 -3.48
N LYS A 109 -12.18 1.56 -2.80
CA LYS A 109 -11.27 1.53 -1.66
C LYS A 109 -11.88 0.62 -0.61
N LYS A 110 -11.37 -0.61 -0.47
CA LYS A 110 -11.86 -1.59 0.52
C LYS A 110 -11.73 -1.10 1.96
N PHE A 111 -10.87 -0.11 2.22
CA PHE A 111 -10.70 0.53 3.53
C PHE A 111 -11.23 1.97 3.55
N ASN A 112 -12.43 2.20 2.96
CA ASN A 112 -13.02 3.53 2.87
C ASN A 112 -13.94 3.91 4.04
N GLN A 113 -14.27 2.95 4.91
CA GLN A 113 -15.17 3.13 6.03
C GLN A 113 -14.46 2.86 7.36
N PRO A 114 -13.73 3.85 7.91
CA PRO A 114 -13.10 3.70 9.21
C PRO A 114 -14.16 3.73 10.32
N VAL A 115 -13.96 2.88 11.32
CA VAL A 115 -14.88 2.70 12.42
C VAL A 115 -14.17 2.50 13.75
N LEU A 116 -14.81 2.91 14.85
CA LEU A 116 -14.52 2.48 16.20
C LEU A 116 -15.43 1.31 16.54
N VAL A 117 -14.84 0.25 17.07
CA VAL A 117 -15.55 -0.97 17.45
C VAL A 117 -15.37 -1.21 18.94
N LYS A 118 -16.45 -1.37 19.67
CA LYS A 118 -16.40 -1.84 21.06
C LYS A 118 -15.95 -3.30 21.09
N VAL A 119 -14.75 -3.54 21.59
CA VAL A 119 -14.14 -4.89 21.65
C VAL A 119 -14.65 -5.69 22.84
N ASN A 120 -15.06 -4.99 23.90
CA ASN A 120 -15.59 -5.61 25.11
C ASN A 120 -16.82 -4.82 25.59
N LEU A 121 -17.93 -5.54 25.82
CA LEU A 121 -19.18 -4.92 26.31
C LEU A 121 -19.08 -4.44 27.77
N SER A 122 -18.15 -5.00 28.54
CA SER A 122 -17.95 -4.66 29.96
C SER A 122 -16.96 -3.52 30.20
N SER A 123 -16.29 -3.04 29.16
CA SER A 123 -15.33 -1.94 29.23
C SER A 123 -15.52 -0.99 28.06
N ASP A 124 -15.11 0.27 28.26
CA ASP A 124 -15.12 1.28 27.18
C ASP A 124 -13.92 1.14 26.23
N LEU A 125 -13.36 -0.07 26.11
CA LEU A 125 -12.26 -0.35 25.19
C LEU A 125 -12.77 -0.40 23.75
N GLU A 126 -12.28 0.51 22.93
CA GLU A 126 -12.59 0.59 21.52
C GLU A 126 -11.33 0.33 20.67
N LYS A 127 -11.51 -0.32 19.52
CA LYS A 127 -10.46 -0.59 18.54
C LYS A 127 -10.83 0.06 17.20
N ILE A 128 -9.85 0.69 16.56
CA ILE A 128 -10.05 1.26 15.23
C ILE A 128 -9.92 0.16 14.18
N GLY A 129 -10.88 0.09 13.28
CA GLY A 129 -10.89 -0.83 12.15
C GLY A 129 -11.54 -0.23 10.91
N PHE A 130 -11.68 -1.03 9.88
CA PHE A 130 -12.29 -0.65 8.61
C PHE A 130 -13.33 -1.69 8.22
N ILE A 131 -14.53 -1.26 7.88
CA ILE A 131 -15.53 -2.19 7.32
C ILE A 131 -15.06 -2.62 5.93
N THR A 132 -14.96 -3.93 5.73
CA THR A 132 -14.52 -4.53 4.46
C THR A 132 -15.66 -5.22 3.72
N GLU A 133 -16.70 -5.69 4.44
CA GLU A 133 -17.89 -6.30 3.86
C GLU A 133 -19.10 -6.02 4.75
N GLU A 134 -20.16 -5.46 4.16
CA GLU A 134 -21.41 -5.15 4.87
C GLU A 134 -22.47 -6.25 4.73
N ASN A 135 -22.38 -7.06 3.67
CA ASN A 135 -23.33 -8.12 3.39
C ASN A 135 -22.74 -9.50 3.69
N LEU A 136 -23.09 -10.03 4.83
CA LEU A 136 -22.66 -11.37 5.28
C LEU A 136 -23.76 -12.43 5.16
N ALA A 137 -24.70 -12.25 4.26
CA ALA A 137 -25.82 -13.20 4.06
C ALA A 137 -25.34 -14.61 3.74
N LEU A 138 -24.22 -14.76 3.02
CA LEU A 138 -23.60 -16.07 2.75
C LEU A 138 -23.09 -16.78 4.02
N LEU A 139 -22.81 -16.03 5.09
CA LEU A 139 -22.43 -16.58 6.39
C LEU A 139 -23.63 -16.74 7.34
N GLY A 140 -24.85 -16.39 6.87
CA GLY A 140 -26.06 -16.38 7.70
C GLY A 140 -26.15 -15.23 8.70
N GLU A 141 -25.30 -14.21 8.56
CA GLU A 141 -25.17 -13.08 9.50
C GLU A 141 -25.70 -11.79 8.87
N ILE A 142 -26.94 -11.40 9.22
CA ILE A 142 -27.62 -10.23 8.62
C ILE A 142 -27.28 -8.93 9.36
N ASP A 143 -27.15 -8.99 10.69
CA ASP A 143 -26.93 -7.81 11.54
C ASP A 143 -25.46 -7.57 11.90
N LYS A 144 -24.55 -8.24 11.21
CA LYS A 144 -23.10 -8.12 11.39
C LYS A 144 -22.42 -7.65 10.12
N VAL A 145 -21.20 -7.15 10.29
CA VAL A 145 -20.31 -6.76 9.20
C VAL A 145 -18.91 -7.30 9.44
N ALA A 146 -18.15 -7.46 8.38
CA ALA A 146 -16.74 -7.78 8.49
C ALA A 146 -15.93 -6.50 8.72
N VAL A 147 -15.11 -6.49 9.77
CA VAL A 147 -14.22 -5.38 10.11
C VAL A 147 -12.79 -5.89 10.16
N TYR A 148 -11.93 -5.25 9.39
CA TYR A 148 -10.50 -5.49 9.39
C TYR A 148 -9.80 -4.52 10.35
N PHE A 149 -8.95 -5.05 11.20
CA PHE A 149 -8.15 -4.32 12.19
C PHE A 149 -6.67 -4.41 11.81
N PRO A 150 -6.09 -3.37 11.17
CA PRO A 150 -4.67 -3.35 10.85
C PRO A 150 -3.80 -3.38 12.10
N HIS A 151 -2.65 -4.04 12.03
CA HIS A 151 -1.62 -3.96 13.06
C HIS A 151 -0.72 -2.74 12.82
N SER A 152 -0.22 -2.17 13.93
CA SER A 152 0.77 -1.09 13.87
C SER A 152 2.14 -1.63 13.45
N TYR A 153 2.88 -0.87 12.64
CA TYR A 153 4.21 -1.21 12.12
C TYR A 153 4.30 -2.58 11.42
N ASN A 154 3.17 -3.08 10.90
CA ASN A 154 3.12 -4.37 10.21
C ASN A 154 2.14 -4.32 9.03
N PHE A 155 2.38 -5.19 8.02
CA PHE A 155 1.48 -5.40 6.87
C PHE A 155 0.46 -6.52 7.12
N SER A 156 0.06 -6.72 8.34
CA SER A 156 -0.94 -7.72 8.74
C SER A 156 -2.07 -7.07 9.53
N GLY A 157 -3.11 -7.85 9.82
CA GLY A 157 -4.25 -7.44 10.62
C GLY A 157 -5.14 -8.63 10.92
N GLU A 158 -6.23 -8.37 11.63
CA GLU A 158 -7.21 -9.36 12.03
C GLU A 158 -8.57 -9.01 11.41
N LEU A 159 -9.30 -10.02 10.97
CA LEU A 159 -10.67 -9.86 10.49
C LEU A 159 -11.65 -10.39 11.54
N PHE A 160 -12.59 -9.55 11.94
CA PHE A 160 -13.67 -9.92 12.84
C PHE A 160 -15.04 -9.70 12.22
N ILE A 161 -15.98 -10.55 12.61
CA ILE A 161 -17.40 -10.36 12.32
C ILE A 161 -18.03 -9.67 13.53
N VAL A 162 -18.45 -8.42 13.34
CA VAL A 162 -18.85 -7.53 14.42
C VAL A 162 -20.32 -7.14 14.26
N PRO A 163 -21.12 -7.18 15.34
CA PRO A 163 -22.48 -6.65 15.33
C PRO A 163 -22.51 -5.16 14.96
N LYS A 164 -23.41 -4.75 14.08
CA LYS A 164 -23.57 -3.34 13.66
C LYS A 164 -23.81 -2.40 14.85
N ALA A 165 -24.44 -2.90 15.91
CA ALA A 165 -24.71 -2.14 17.14
C ALA A 165 -23.43 -1.74 17.90
N ASN A 166 -22.32 -2.47 17.71
CA ASN A 166 -21.05 -2.21 18.39
C ASN A 166 -20.10 -1.28 17.59
N ILE A 167 -20.59 -0.70 16.50
CA ILE A 167 -19.80 0.06 15.56
C ILE A 167 -20.20 1.54 15.59
N LYS A 168 -19.20 2.42 15.68
CA LYS A 168 -19.33 3.86 15.54
C LYS A 168 -18.51 4.33 14.35
N LYS A 169 -19.15 4.97 13.37
CA LYS A 169 -18.44 5.53 12.20
C LYS A 169 -17.52 6.66 12.61
N ILE A 170 -16.33 6.69 12.02
CA ILE A 170 -15.34 7.77 12.18
C ILE A 170 -15.48 8.69 10.98
N ASN A 171 -15.72 9.98 11.24
CA ASN A 171 -15.89 10.98 10.18
C ASN A 171 -14.55 11.69 9.88
N ILE A 172 -13.53 10.91 9.61
CA ILE A 172 -12.18 11.36 9.25
C ILE A 172 -11.76 10.58 7.99
N SER A 173 -10.84 11.13 7.20
CA SER A 173 -10.39 10.46 6.00
C SER A 173 -9.79 9.09 6.33
N SER A 174 -10.13 8.07 5.54
CA SER A 174 -9.60 6.71 5.72
C SER A 174 -8.07 6.66 5.67
N SER A 175 -7.45 7.54 4.88
CA SER A 175 -6.00 7.65 4.78
C SER A 175 -5.37 8.11 6.08
N ASP A 176 -5.97 9.10 6.74
CA ASP A 176 -5.44 9.64 8.00
C ASP A 176 -5.67 8.67 9.17
N VAL A 177 -6.84 8.02 9.19
CA VAL A 177 -7.11 6.94 10.15
C VAL A 177 -6.13 5.78 9.95
N MET A 178 -5.83 5.40 8.71
CA MET A 178 -4.86 4.34 8.41
C MET A 178 -3.45 4.74 8.88
N LYS A 179 -3.00 5.99 8.61
CA LYS A 179 -1.72 6.50 9.10
C LYS A 179 -1.65 6.43 10.63
N PHE A 180 -2.71 6.85 11.31
CA PHE A 180 -2.80 6.81 12.77
C PHE A 180 -2.67 5.38 13.29
N VAL A 181 -3.40 4.41 12.73
CA VAL A 181 -3.34 3.01 13.16
C VAL A 181 -1.96 2.41 12.88
N ILE A 182 -1.41 2.58 11.67
CA ILE A 182 -0.10 2.01 11.29
C ILE A 182 1.01 2.58 12.16
N SER A 183 0.95 3.87 12.53
CA SER A 183 1.95 4.52 13.37
C SER A 183 1.73 4.30 14.88
N ALA A 184 0.80 3.43 15.28
CA ALA A 184 0.44 3.22 16.69
C ALA A 184 -0.02 4.51 17.39
N GLY A 185 -0.68 5.40 16.69
CA GLY A 185 -1.18 6.66 17.23
C GLY A 185 -0.16 7.80 17.29
N LEU A 186 1.07 7.60 16.78
CA LEU A 186 2.12 8.63 16.82
C LEU A 186 1.94 9.71 15.76
N THR A 187 1.34 9.39 14.63
CA THR A 187 1.06 10.31 13.53
C THR A 187 -0.37 10.15 13.03
N GLY A 188 -0.92 11.16 12.38
CA GLY A 188 -2.22 10.99 11.73
C GLY A 188 -3.18 12.16 11.90
N TRP A 189 -3.07 12.91 12.98
CA TRP A 189 -3.85 14.14 13.15
C TRP A 189 -2.90 15.33 13.11
N GLU A 190 -3.08 16.24 12.16
CA GLU A 190 -2.58 17.60 12.33
C GLU A 190 -3.33 18.19 13.53
N LYS A 191 -2.58 18.67 14.50
CA LYS A 191 -3.19 19.35 15.66
C LYS A 191 -3.96 20.55 15.12
N ALA A 192 -5.29 20.49 15.28
CA ALA A 192 -6.16 21.62 15.04
C ALA A 192 -5.80 22.78 16.00
#